data_58ff28f55aa978ee35f1d5d4ca5a51c0
#
_entry.id   58ff28f55aa978ee35f1d5d4ca5a51c0
#
_cell.length_a   1.000
_cell.length_b   1.000
_cell.length_c   1.000
_cell.angle_alpha   90.00
_cell.angle_beta   90.00
_cell.angle_gamma   90.00
#
_symmetry.space_group_name_H-M   'P 1'
#
loop_
_entity.id
_entity.type
_entity.pdbx_description
1 polymer ?
#
loop_
_entity_poly.entity_id
_entity_poly.type
_entity_poly.pdbx_seq_one_letter_code
_entity_poly.pdbx_strand_id
1 'polypeptide(L)'
;MPNSAVKPLILVVEDDPAVRNLIVAALEAHGLRHMAVETAHAAIAAASSQAPSIVLLDLGLPDMDGVKVVESVRAWSGMPIIVVSARSEDADKIRALDAGADDYLTKPFSVEELLARIRTTLRRLSYAQTGGVASEGSFDTGELHIDFDAGIATMDGEELHLTPIEYKLLCLLAHNADKVLTHQFILHEIWGTATKSDLASLRVFMGTLRKKIESDPAHPRYIQPHVGIGYRLVTQG
;
A
#
# COMPACT_ATOMS: atom_id res chain seq x y z
N MET A 1 16.89 29.06 -7.67
CA MET A 1 16.86 27.91 -8.57
C MET A 1 15.68 27.08 -8.19
N PRO A 2 14.65 26.84 -9.03
CA PRO A 2 13.56 25.94 -8.67
C PRO A 2 14.15 24.53 -8.53
N ASN A 3 13.90 23.91 -7.40
CA ASN A 3 14.28 22.55 -7.07
C ASN A 3 13.66 21.63 -8.14
N SER A 4 14.45 21.06 -9.03
CA SER A 4 14.02 20.11 -10.04
C SER A 4 13.66 18.81 -9.31
N ALA A 5 12.45 18.74 -8.77
CA ALA A 5 11.94 17.51 -8.20
C ALA A 5 12.04 16.41 -9.27
N VAL A 6 12.86 15.41 -9.01
CA VAL A 6 13.05 14.26 -9.91
C VAL A 6 11.66 13.63 -10.11
N LYS A 7 11.18 13.61 -11.35
CA LYS A 7 9.86 13.00 -11.64
C LYS A 7 9.84 11.54 -11.17
N PRO A 8 8.77 11.10 -10.50
CA PRO A 8 8.67 9.73 -9.99
C PRO A 8 8.81 8.71 -11.14
N LEU A 9 9.60 7.66 -10.88
CA LEU A 9 9.80 6.55 -11.80
C LEU A 9 8.81 5.44 -11.47
N ILE A 10 8.09 4.93 -12.46
CA ILE A 10 7.17 3.80 -12.34
C ILE A 10 7.81 2.60 -13.02
N LEU A 11 8.01 1.52 -12.27
CA LEU A 11 8.45 0.24 -12.82
C LEU A 11 7.23 -0.59 -13.22
N VAL A 12 7.14 -0.94 -14.50
CA VAL A 12 6.08 -1.80 -15.07
C VAL A 12 6.66 -3.20 -15.25
N VAL A 13 6.05 -4.19 -14.62
CA VAL A 13 6.44 -5.60 -14.68
C VAL A 13 5.29 -6.38 -15.29
N GLU A 14 5.40 -6.69 -16.57
CA GLU A 14 4.32 -7.29 -17.37
C GLU A 14 4.93 -8.05 -18.55
N ASP A 15 4.62 -9.33 -18.68
CA ASP A 15 5.14 -10.17 -19.77
C ASP A 15 4.29 -10.07 -21.05
N ASP A 16 2.96 -9.86 -20.92
CA ASP A 16 2.09 -9.66 -22.08
C ASP A 16 2.40 -8.33 -22.78
N PRO A 17 2.88 -8.34 -24.03
CA PRO A 17 3.26 -7.12 -24.73
C PRO A 17 2.07 -6.18 -25.00
N ALA A 18 0.84 -6.70 -25.14
CA ALA A 18 -0.33 -5.87 -25.40
C ALA A 18 -0.72 -5.07 -24.14
N VAL A 19 -0.73 -5.72 -22.98
CA VAL A 19 -1.01 -5.09 -21.70
C VAL A 19 0.12 -4.12 -21.31
N ARG A 20 1.38 -4.54 -21.47
CA ARG A 20 2.56 -3.70 -21.23
C ARG A 20 2.52 -2.42 -22.07
N ASN A 21 2.26 -2.52 -23.36
CA ASN A 21 2.18 -1.37 -24.26
C ASN A 21 1.02 -0.44 -23.90
N LEU A 22 -0.13 -0.99 -23.49
CA LEU A 22 -1.26 -0.20 -23.01
C LEU A 22 -0.88 0.62 -21.79
N ILE A 23 -0.24 0.00 -20.79
CA ILE A 23 0.21 0.67 -19.56
C ILE A 23 1.25 1.75 -19.91
N VAL A 24 2.27 1.41 -20.69
CA VAL A 24 3.34 2.34 -21.10
C VAL A 24 2.76 3.55 -21.82
N ALA A 25 1.90 3.34 -22.83
CA ALA A 25 1.26 4.43 -23.57
C ALA A 25 0.43 5.35 -22.64
N ALA A 26 -0.28 4.76 -21.68
CA ALA A 26 -1.03 5.54 -20.69
C ALA A 26 -0.11 6.40 -19.79
N LEU A 27 1.02 5.86 -19.35
CA LEU A 27 2.01 6.60 -18.55
C LEU A 27 2.67 7.73 -19.35
N GLU A 28 3.04 7.47 -20.60
CA GLU A 28 3.61 8.48 -21.54
C GLU A 28 2.64 9.62 -21.79
N ALA A 29 1.38 9.31 -22.10
CA ALA A 29 0.34 10.31 -22.34
C ALA A 29 0.15 11.27 -21.14
N HIS A 30 0.47 10.80 -19.92
CA HIS A 30 0.39 11.60 -18.70
C HIS A 30 1.75 12.14 -18.22
N GLY A 31 2.80 12.03 -19.03
CA GLY A 31 4.13 12.55 -18.75
C GLY A 31 4.83 11.90 -17.54
N LEU A 32 4.46 10.66 -17.21
CA LEU A 32 5.03 9.88 -16.12
C LEU A 32 6.27 9.11 -16.62
N ARG A 33 7.36 9.18 -15.87
CA ARG A 33 8.56 8.41 -16.17
C ARG A 33 8.29 6.94 -15.86
N HIS A 34 8.72 6.06 -16.74
CA HIS A 34 8.53 4.63 -16.57
C HIS A 34 9.75 3.84 -17.04
N MET A 35 9.83 2.61 -16.59
CA MET A 35 10.70 1.54 -17.06
C MET A 35 9.85 0.27 -17.13
N ALA A 36 9.99 -0.52 -18.17
CA ALA A 36 9.23 -1.77 -18.33
C ALA A 36 10.18 -2.97 -18.38
N VAL A 37 9.79 -4.05 -17.70
CA VAL A 37 10.48 -5.35 -17.70
C VAL A 37 9.47 -6.48 -17.81
N GLU A 38 9.91 -7.67 -18.25
CA GLU A 38 9.03 -8.78 -18.60
C GLU A 38 9.12 -9.97 -17.64
N THR A 39 10.06 -9.94 -16.69
CA THR A 39 10.35 -11.06 -15.81
C THR A 39 10.51 -10.63 -14.36
N ALA A 40 10.27 -11.54 -13.42
CA ALA A 40 10.43 -11.32 -12.01
C ALA A 40 11.89 -11.01 -11.63
N HIS A 41 12.85 -11.71 -12.19
CA HIS A 41 14.27 -11.45 -11.92
C HIS A 41 14.69 -10.06 -12.39
N ALA A 42 14.23 -9.62 -13.57
CA ALA A 42 14.48 -8.27 -14.05
C ALA A 42 13.78 -7.21 -13.17
N ALA A 43 12.58 -7.52 -12.67
CA ALA A 43 11.84 -6.65 -11.76
C ALA A 43 12.58 -6.42 -10.45
N ILE A 44 13.07 -7.48 -9.80
CA ILE A 44 13.82 -7.39 -8.54
C ILE A 44 15.12 -6.61 -8.75
N ALA A 45 15.86 -6.88 -9.82
CA ALA A 45 17.08 -6.17 -10.17
C ALA A 45 16.82 -4.68 -10.45
N ALA A 46 15.77 -4.35 -11.22
CA ALA A 46 15.38 -2.98 -11.51
C ALA A 46 14.89 -2.25 -10.25
N ALA A 47 14.10 -2.89 -9.40
CA ALA A 47 13.63 -2.33 -8.15
C ALA A 47 14.77 -1.91 -7.22
N SER A 48 15.81 -2.75 -7.10
CA SER A 48 16.97 -2.45 -6.25
C SER A 48 17.92 -1.41 -6.85
N SER A 49 18.12 -1.41 -8.19
CA SER A 49 19.11 -0.53 -8.82
C SER A 49 18.56 0.85 -9.23
N GLN A 50 17.27 0.94 -9.56
CA GLN A 50 16.65 2.17 -10.06
C GLN A 50 15.82 2.89 -9.00
N ALA A 51 15.55 2.26 -7.86
CA ALA A 51 14.73 2.78 -6.76
C ALA A 51 13.43 3.44 -7.27
N PRO A 52 12.53 2.70 -7.98
CA PRO A 52 11.31 3.27 -8.52
C PRO A 52 10.39 3.76 -7.39
N SER A 53 9.59 4.79 -7.70
CA SER A 53 8.60 5.32 -6.76
C SER A 53 7.40 4.40 -6.59
N ILE A 54 7.06 3.61 -7.61
CA ILE A 54 5.96 2.64 -7.62
C ILE A 54 6.35 1.47 -8.52
N VAL A 55 5.95 0.26 -8.14
CA VAL A 55 5.98 -0.93 -8.98
C VAL A 55 4.56 -1.32 -9.38
N LEU A 56 4.29 -1.45 -10.67
CA LEU A 56 3.10 -2.10 -11.23
C LEU A 56 3.50 -3.54 -11.57
N LEU A 57 2.88 -4.52 -10.96
CA LEU A 57 3.35 -5.91 -10.99
C LEU A 57 2.26 -6.87 -11.44
N ASP A 58 2.48 -7.58 -12.55
CA ASP A 58 1.70 -8.80 -12.80
C ASP A 58 2.19 -9.97 -11.95
N LEU A 59 1.25 -10.83 -11.54
CA LEU A 59 1.54 -12.06 -10.82
C LEU A 59 1.87 -13.23 -11.76
N GLY A 60 1.44 -13.16 -13.03
CA GLY A 60 1.54 -14.23 -14.01
C GLY A 60 2.86 -14.25 -14.78
N LEU A 61 3.99 -13.90 -14.15
CA LEU A 61 5.28 -13.80 -14.85
C LEU A 61 5.83 -15.18 -15.25
N PRO A 62 6.61 -15.26 -16.36
CA PRO A 62 7.03 -16.53 -16.94
C PRO A 62 8.09 -17.27 -16.11
N ASP A 63 8.87 -16.56 -15.29
CA ASP A 63 10.02 -17.09 -14.58
C ASP A 63 9.75 -17.33 -13.08
N MET A 64 8.77 -16.64 -12.50
CA MET A 64 8.45 -16.74 -11.07
C MET A 64 7.05 -16.18 -10.78
N ASP A 65 6.34 -16.72 -9.79
CA ASP A 65 5.10 -16.11 -9.28
C ASP A 65 5.37 -14.70 -8.74
N GLY A 66 4.63 -13.71 -9.23
CA GLY A 66 4.81 -12.31 -8.84
C GLY A 66 4.65 -12.06 -7.33
N VAL A 67 3.95 -12.93 -6.58
CA VAL A 67 3.90 -12.83 -5.11
C VAL A 67 5.29 -12.95 -4.50
N LYS A 68 6.17 -13.78 -5.06
CA LYS A 68 7.57 -13.88 -4.60
C LYS A 68 8.38 -12.62 -4.91
N VAL A 69 8.01 -11.86 -5.94
CA VAL A 69 8.60 -10.53 -6.20
C VAL A 69 8.20 -9.58 -5.07
N VAL A 70 6.93 -9.58 -4.65
CA VAL A 70 6.46 -8.79 -3.50
C VAL A 70 7.25 -9.13 -2.25
N GLU A 71 7.31 -10.41 -1.88
CA GLU A 71 8.07 -10.89 -0.70
C GLU A 71 9.54 -10.47 -0.75
N SER A 72 10.19 -10.65 -1.92
CA SER A 72 11.59 -10.29 -2.12
C SER A 72 11.84 -8.79 -1.96
N VAL A 73 10.98 -7.95 -2.51
CA VAL A 73 11.10 -6.49 -2.39
C VAL A 73 10.84 -6.05 -0.95
N ARG A 74 9.84 -6.63 -0.28
CA ARG A 74 9.50 -6.31 1.11
C ARG A 74 10.58 -6.66 2.11
N ALA A 75 11.47 -7.60 1.79
CA ALA A 75 12.62 -7.92 2.65
C ALA A 75 13.60 -6.73 2.83
N TRP A 76 13.57 -5.72 1.96
CA TRP A 76 14.51 -4.60 1.99
C TRP A 76 13.90 -3.23 1.65
N SER A 77 12.64 -3.15 1.22
CA SER A 77 12.02 -1.88 0.81
C SER A 77 10.53 -1.83 1.08
N GLY A 78 10.08 -0.65 1.57
CA GLY A 78 8.67 -0.28 1.68
C GLY A 78 8.10 0.37 0.41
N MET A 79 8.79 0.35 -0.76
CA MET A 79 8.27 0.99 -1.97
C MET A 79 6.89 0.47 -2.35
N PRO A 80 5.94 1.32 -2.75
CA PRO A 80 4.60 0.90 -3.12
C PRO A 80 4.57 -0.10 -4.28
N ILE A 81 3.81 -1.18 -4.11
CA ILE A 81 3.59 -2.22 -5.13
C ILE A 81 2.09 -2.30 -5.39
N ILE A 82 1.67 -1.99 -6.61
CA ILE A 82 0.30 -2.19 -7.10
C ILE A 82 0.30 -3.45 -7.97
N VAL A 83 -0.40 -4.47 -7.55
CA VAL A 83 -0.58 -5.68 -8.35
C VAL A 83 -1.60 -5.43 -9.44
N VAL A 84 -1.30 -5.83 -10.69
CA VAL A 84 -2.18 -5.72 -11.86
C VAL A 84 -2.27 -7.09 -12.50
N SER A 85 -3.28 -7.89 -12.18
CA SER A 85 -3.30 -9.30 -12.56
C SER A 85 -4.66 -9.79 -13.06
N ALA A 86 -4.64 -10.82 -13.92
CA ALA A 86 -5.84 -11.52 -14.37
C ALA A 86 -6.42 -12.47 -13.29
N ARG A 87 -5.65 -12.76 -12.23
CA ARG A 87 -6.14 -13.57 -11.11
C ARG A 87 -7.19 -12.77 -10.35
N SER A 88 -8.44 -13.23 -10.40
CA SER A 88 -9.60 -12.51 -9.85
C SER A 88 -10.17 -13.13 -8.58
N GLU A 89 -9.66 -14.29 -8.18
CA GLU A 89 -10.11 -14.98 -6.97
C GLU A 89 -9.68 -14.21 -5.71
N ASP A 90 -10.57 -14.16 -4.72
CA ASP A 90 -10.28 -13.49 -3.45
C ASP A 90 -9.05 -14.07 -2.77
N ALA A 91 -8.80 -15.39 -2.90
CA ALA A 91 -7.63 -16.05 -2.35
C ALA A 91 -6.30 -15.52 -2.93
N ASP A 92 -6.23 -15.28 -4.24
CA ASP A 92 -5.04 -14.72 -4.88
C ASP A 92 -4.79 -13.27 -4.45
N LYS A 93 -5.87 -12.49 -4.39
CA LYS A 93 -5.82 -11.10 -3.91
C LYS A 93 -5.34 -11.03 -2.47
N ILE A 94 -5.92 -11.84 -1.58
CA ILE A 94 -5.54 -11.92 -0.18
C ILE A 94 -4.06 -12.30 -0.07
N ARG A 95 -3.61 -13.32 -0.81
CA ARG A 95 -2.22 -13.76 -0.78
C ARG A 95 -1.22 -12.69 -1.20
N ALA A 96 -1.54 -11.90 -2.25
CA ALA A 96 -0.68 -10.80 -2.69
C ALA A 96 -0.62 -9.65 -1.67
N LEU A 97 -1.76 -9.31 -1.07
CA LEU A 97 -1.84 -8.25 -0.04
C LEU A 97 -1.19 -8.69 1.27
N ASP A 98 -1.37 -9.94 1.70
CA ASP A 98 -0.68 -10.53 2.87
C ASP A 98 0.84 -10.58 2.67
N ALA A 99 1.31 -10.78 1.44
CA ALA A 99 2.72 -10.69 1.09
C ALA A 99 3.27 -9.26 1.13
N GLY A 100 2.38 -8.25 1.24
CA GLY A 100 2.75 -6.85 1.39
C GLY A 100 2.49 -5.97 0.16
N ALA A 101 1.71 -6.40 -0.82
CA ALA A 101 1.26 -5.51 -1.89
C ALA A 101 0.36 -4.40 -1.30
N ASP A 102 0.47 -3.16 -1.82
CA ASP A 102 -0.28 -2.00 -1.32
C ASP A 102 -1.66 -1.84 -1.96
N ASP A 103 -1.83 -2.39 -3.15
CA ASP A 103 -3.10 -2.35 -3.87
C ASP A 103 -3.18 -3.48 -4.90
N TYR A 104 -4.41 -3.76 -5.36
CA TYR A 104 -4.68 -4.83 -6.32
C TYR A 104 -5.68 -4.36 -7.38
N LEU A 105 -5.29 -4.44 -8.65
CA LEU A 105 -6.11 -4.12 -9.81
C LEU A 105 -6.31 -5.38 -10.66
N THR A 106 -7.58 -5.78 -10.84
CA THR A 106 -7.91 -6.98 -11.63
C THR A 106 -8.02 -6.65 -13.12
N LYS A 107 -7.40 -7.45 -13.98
CA LYS A 107 -7.59 -7.39 -15.43
C LYS A 107 -8.94 -8.05 -15.81
N PRO A 108 -9.71 -7.48 -16.77
CA PRO A 108 -9.46 -6.23 -17.48
C PRO A 108 -9.76 -5.00 -16.63
N PHE A 109 -8.95 -3.96 -16.77
CA PHE A 109 -9.08 -2.67 -16.07
C PHE A 109 -9.25 -1.50 -17.05
N SER A 110 -9.75 -0.37 -16.58
CA SER A 110 -9.71 0.87 -17.35
C SER A 110 -8.41 1.64 -17.10
N VAL A 111 -7.95 2.35 -18.12
CA VAL A 111 -6.76 3.21 -18.01
C VAL A 111 -6.97 4.27 -16.92
N GLU A 112 -8.19 4.82 -16.81
CA GLU A 112 -8.54 5.81 -15.79
C GLU A 112 -8.40 5.23 -14.38
N GLU A 113 -8.81 3.97 -14.16
CA GLU A 113 -8.69 3.31 -12.87
C GLU A 113 -7.21 3.10 -12.49
N LEU A 114 -6.40 2.58 -13.41
CA LEU A 114 -4.96 2.43 -13.21
C LEU A 114 -4.30 3.77 -12.84
N LEU A 115 -4.58 4.81 -13.61
CA LEU A 115 -4.01 6.14 -13.37
C LEU A 115 -4.51 6.76 -12.06
N ALA A 116 -5.76 6.50 -11.66
CA ALA A 116 -6.28 6.96 -10.38
C ALA A 116 -5.53 6.33 -9.20
N ARG A 117 -5.24 5.01 -9.27
CA ARG A 117 -4.45 4.29 -8.26
C ARG A 117 -3.00 4.80 -8.19
N ILE A 118 -2.37 5.00 -9.35
CA ILE A 118 -1.02 5.58 -9.44
C ILE A 118 -0.98 6.98 -8.82
N ARG A 119 -1.91 7.89 -9.20
CA ARG A 119 -1.99 9.25 -8.63
C ARG A 119 -2.20 9.24 -7.12
N THR A 120 -3.07 8.37 -6.64
CA THR A 120 -3.33 8.24 -5.19
C THR A 120 -2.06 7.78 -4.47
N THR A 121 -1.35 6.80 -5.01
CA THR A 121 -0.09 6.29 -4.43
C THR A 121 1.01 7.35 -4.46
N LEU A 122 1.21 8.07 -5.58
CA LEU A 122 2.21 9.15 -5.68
C LEU A 122 1.91 10.32 -4.73
N ARG A 123 0.63 10.69 -4.59
CA ARG A 123 0.21 11.70 -3.64
C ARG A 123 0.56 11.31 -2.21
N ARG A 124 0.37 10.04 -1.83
CA ARG A 124 0.76 9.51 -0.51
C ARG A 124 2.26 9.64 -0.25
N LEU A 125 3.08 9.28 -1.25
CA LEU A 125 4.54 9.42 -1.15
C LEU A 125 4.96 10.89 -0.96
N SER A 126 4.33 11.83 -1.68
CA SER A 126 4.62 13.25 -1.53
C SER A 126 4.19 13.78 -0.16
N TYR A 127 3.06 13.32 0.39
CA TYR A 127 2.63 13.68 1.73
C TYR A 127 3.58 13.12 2.81
N ALA A 128 4.06 11.90 2.66
CA ALA A 128 5.05 11.32 3.56
C ALA A 128 6.39 12.09 3.52
N GLN A 129 6.78 12.63 2.36
CA GLN A 129 8.03 13.39 2.18
C GLN A 129 7.90 14.88 2.57
N THR A 130 6.69 15.46 2.52
CA THR A 130 6.47 16.88 2.79
C THR A 130 5.84 17.15 4.16
N GLY A 131 5.69 16.14 5.03
CA GLY A 131 5.04 16.32 6.33
C GLY A 131 3.57 16.77 6.18
N GLY A 132 2.89 16.29 5.16
CA GLY A 132 1.56 16.75 4.78
C GLY A 132 0.47 16.32 5.75
N VAL A 133 -0.19 17.34 6.30
CA VAL A 133 -1.09 17.46 7.44
C VAL A 133 -0.32 17.28 8.76
N ALA A 134 0.25 18.38 9.23
CA ALA A 134 0.85 18.50 10.54
C ALA A 134 -0.15 18.07 11.63
N SER A 135 -0.08 16.83 12.03
CA SER A 135 -0.25 16.51 13.44
C SER A 135 1.16 16.58 14.00
N GLU A 136 1.56 17.77 14.41
CA GLU A 136 2.76 17.95 15.24
C GLU A 136 2.61 17.00 16.42
N GLY A 137 3.58 16.11 16.60
CA GLY A 137 3.66 15.32 17.81
C GLY A 137 3.62 13.81 17.61
N SER A 138 3.35 13.15 18.70
CA SER A 138 3.24 11.70 18.82
C SER A 138 1.84 11.29 19.29
N PHE A 139 1.52 10.05 19.09
CA PHE A 139 0.34 9.40 19.67
C PHE A 139 0.80 8.23 20.51
N ASP A 140 0.36 8.21 21.76
CA ASP A 140 0.71 7.18 22.73
C ASP A 140 -0.56 6.50 23.26
N THR A 141 -0.55 5.17 23.29
CA THR A 141 -1.61 4.39 23.91
C THR A 141 -1.12 3.00 24.31
N GLY A 142 -1.08 2.71 25.61
CA GLY A 142 -0.51 1.48 26.14
C GLY A 142 0.95 1.32 25.70
N GLU A 143 1.25 0.22 25.00
CA GLU A 143 2.58 -0.09 24.46
C GLU A 143 2.81 0.47 23.05
N LEU A 144 1.77 0.98 22.39
CA LEU A 144 1.83 1.55 21.05
C LEU A 144 2.21 3.03 21.11
N HIS A 145 3.30 3.38 20.44
CA HIS A 145 3.74 4.76 20.21
C HIS A 145 3.86 5.02 18.71
N ILE A 146 3.39 6.19 18.24
CA ILE A 146 3.50 6.65 16.87
C ILE A 146 4.13 8.03 16.87
N ASP A 147 5.29 8.18 16.26
CA ASP A 147 5.91 9.46 15.96
C ASP A 147 5.53 9.84 14.53
N PHE A 148 4.62 10.79 14.38
CA PHE A 148 4.13 11.23 13.07
C PHE A 148 5.18 12.01 12.30
N ASP A 149 6.07 12.73 13.00
CA ASP A 149 7.11 13.54 12.39
C ASP A 149 8.25 12.68 11.84
N ALA A 150 8.65 11.65 12.60
CA ALA A 150 9.64 10.68 12.17
C ALA A 150 9.07 9.64 11.17
N GLY A 151 7.75 9.46 11.11
CA GLY A 151 7.12 8.44 10.29
C GLY A 151 7.32 7.03 10.84
N ILE A 152 7.48 6.88 12.16
CA ILE A 152 7.83 5.63 12.85
C ILE A 152 6.71 5.24 13.81
N ALA A 153 6.44 3.96 13.91
CA ALA A 153 5.60 3.40 14.95
C ALA A 153 6.36 2.32 15.71
N THR A 154 6.19 2.28 17.04
CA THR A 154 6.81 1.26 17.90
C THR A 154 5.76 0.58 18.76
N MET A 155 6.02 -0.67 19.12
CA MET A 155 5.25 -1.46 20.07
C MET A 155 6.21 -1.97 21.13
N ASP A 156 5.92 -1.66 22.41
CA ASP A 156 6.80 -1.99 23.54
C ASP A 156 8.26 -1.52 23.34
N GLY A 157 8.43 -0.35 22.66
CA GLY A 157 9.72 0.25 22.34
C GLY A 157 10.45 -0.34 21.13
N GLU A 158 9.92 -1.41 20.52
CA GLU A 158 10.49 -2.00 19.29
C GLU A 158 9.81 -1.41 18.04
N GLU A 159 10.60 -1.07 17.02
CA GLU A 159 10.09 -0.51 15.78
C GLU A 159 9.22 -1.52 14.99
N LEU A 160 8.02 -1.09 14.64
CA LEU A 160 7.11 -1.86 13.81
C LEU A 160 7.48 -1.73 12.33
N HIS A 161 7.82 -2.83 11.69
CA HIS A 161 8.02 -2.87 10.24
C HIS A 161 6.67 -2.87 9.52
N LEU A 162 6.15 -1.65 9.27
CA LEU A 162 4.89 -1.42 8.57
C LEU A 162 5.12 -1.12 7.09
N THR A 163 4.27 -1.66 6.22
CA THR A 163 4.18 -1.18 4.84
C THR A 163 3.58 0.23 4.81
N PRO A 164 3.79 1.02 3.73
CA PRO A 164 3.24 2.38 3.64
C PRO A 164 1.74 2.45 3.88
N ILE A 165 0.98 1.44 3.46
CA ILE A 165 -0.47 1.40 3.64
C ILE A 165 -0.87 1.05 5.08
N GLU A 166 -0.16 0.13 5.71
CA GLU A 166 -0.37 -0.22 7.12
C GLU A 166 -0.08 0.97 8.04
N TYR A 167 1.03 1.67 7.81
CA TYR A 167 1.37 2.88 8.55
C TYR A 167 0.28 3.95 8.39
N LYS A 168 -0.19 4.18 7.16
CA LYS A 168 -1.25 5.15 6.88
C LYS A 168 -2.58 4.77 7.56
N LEU A 169 -2.94 3.50 7.55
CA LEU A 169 -4.13 2.99 8.24
C LEU A 169 -4.02 3.23 9.76
N LEU A 170 -2.85 2.93 10.32
CA LEU A 170 -2.58 3.15 11.74
C LEU A 170 -2.68 4.63 12.10
N CYS A 171 -2.06 5.52 11.33
CA CYS A 171 -2.16 6.97 11.52
C CYS A 171 -3.60 7.48 11.40
N LEU A 172 -4.36 7.03 10.40
CA LEU A 172 -5.76 7.41 10.23
C LEU A 172 -6.60 7.02 11.45
N LEU A 173 -6.37 5.82 11.98
CA LEU A 173 -7.05 5.33 13.18
C LEU A 173 -6.61 6.12 14.43
N ALA A 174 -5.33 6.41 14.58
CA ALA A 174 -4.77 7.15 15.72
C ALA A 174 -5.29 8.59 15.80
N HIS A 175 -5.33 9.30 14.65
CA HIS A 175 -5.94 10.64 14.59
C HIS A 175 -7.44 10.67 14.93
N ASN A 176 -8.09 9.53 14.85
CA ASN A 176 -9.51 9.37 15.17
C ASN A 176 -9.69 8.36 16.30
N ALA A 177 -8.75 8.30 17.23
CA ALA A 177 -8.82 7.39 18.37
C ALA A 177 -10.19 7.48 19.08
N ASP A 178 -10.67 6.33 19.54
CA ASP A 178 -11.95 6.11 20.21
C ASP A 178 -13.20 6.37 19.34
N LYS A 179 -13.04 6.79 18.08
CA LYS A 179 -14.16 6.93 17.12
C LYS A 179 -14.24 5.73 16.20
N VAL A 180 -15.46 5.29 15.93
CA VAL A 180 -15.69 4.26 14.90
C VAL A 180 -15.60 4.90 13.52
N LEU A 181 -14.60 4.51 12.75
CA LEU A 181 -14.46 4.89 11.35
C LEU A 181 -15.18 3.87 10.47
N THR A 182 -16.09 4.35 9.62
CA THR A 182 -16.81 3.46 8.70
C THR A 182 -15.89 2.91 7.61
N HIS A 183 -16.24 1.72 7.08
CA HIS A 183 -15.51 1.15 5.94
C HIS A 183 -15.39 2.14 4.78
N GLN A 184 -16.48 2.83 4.43
CA GLN A 184 -16.48 3.82 3.35
C GLN A 184 -15.53 4.99 3.61
N PHE A 185 -15.52 5.51 4.83
CA PHE A 185 -14.61 6.59 5.22
C PHE A 185 -13.16 6.14 5.08
N ILE A 186 -12.80 4.97 5.66
CA ILE A 186 -11.43 4.43 5.57
C ILE A 186 -11.02 4.20 4.12
N LEU A 187 -11.90 3.60 3.30
CA LEU A 187 -11.63 3.34 1.90
C LEU A 187 -11.41 4.63 1.10
N HIS A 188 -12.22 5.65 1.35
CA HIS A 188 -12.08 6.96 0.72
C HIS A 188 -10.74 7.63 1.10
N GLU A 189 -10.39 7.65 2.38
CA GLU A 189 -9.15 8.28 2.87
C GLU A 189 -7.89 7.54 2.41
N ILE A 190 -7.97 6.20 2.34
CA ILE A 190 -6.82 5.36 2.01
C ILE A 190 -6.68 5.16 0.50
N TRP A 191 -7.74 4.89 -0.25
CA TRP A 191 -7.68 4.58 -1.69
C TRP A 191 -8.30 5.64 -2.61
N GLY A 192 -9.05 6.60 -2.06
CA GLY A 192 -9.73 7.64 -2.83
C GLY A 192 -11.00 7.18 -3.53
N THR A 193 -11.32 5.88 -3.45
CA THR A 193 -12.53 5.26 -4.00
C THR A 193 -13.03 4.19 -3.04
N ALA A 194 -14.32 3.87 -3.10
CA ALA A 194 -14.91 2.83 -2.26
C ALA A 194 -15.60 1.79 -3.17
N THR A 195 -14.85 0.86 -3.73
CA THR A 195 -15.40 -0.27 -4.47
C THR A 195 -15.61 -1.48 -3.55
N LYS A 196 -16.44 -2.45 -3.98
CA LYS A 196 -16.62 -3.70 -3.22
C LYS A 196 -15.33 -4.50 -3.10
N SER A 197 -14.46 -4.42 -4.10
CA SER A 197 -13.16 -5.08 -4.08
C SER A 197 -12.21 -4.50 -3.03
N ASP A 198 -12.31 -3.20 -2.76
CA ASP A 198 -11.45 -2.52 -1.81
C ASP A 198 -11.79 -2.89 -0.35
N LEU A 199 -13.06 -3.30 -0.10
CA LEU A 199 -13.45 -3.77 1.23
C LEU A 199 -12.77 -5.10 1.62
N ALA A 200 -12.55 -6.00 0.66
CA ALA A 200 -11.79 -7.22 0.91
C ALA A 200 -10.33 -6.88 1.24
N SER A 201 -9.71 -5.98 0.48
CA SER A 201 -8.36 -5.48 0.73
C SER A 201 -8.23 -4.83 2.11
N LEU A 202 -9.18 -3.96 2.50
CA LEU A 202 -9.19 -3.34 3.82
C LEU A 202 -9.19 -4.38 4.96
N ARG A 203 -9.99 -5.46 4.82
CA ARG A 203 -10.03 -6.53 5.82
C ARG A 203 -8.68 -7.23 5.97
N VAL A 204 -7.98 -7.47 4.85
CA VAL A 204 -6.65 -8.07 4.85
C VAL A 204 -5.66 -7.15 5.58
N PHE A 205 -5.58 -5.87 5.19
CA PHE A 205 -4.67 -4.93 5.85
C PHE A 205 -4.96 -4.74 7.34
N MET A 206 -6.23 -4.73 7.75
CA MET A 206 -6.57 -4.71 9.18
C MET A 206 -6.15 -6.00 9.89
N GLY A 207 -6.20 -7.14 9.20
CA GLY A 207 -5.70 -8.41 9.72
C GLY A 207 -4.19 -8.43 9.89
N THR A 208 -3.43 -7.96 8.87
CA THR A 208 -1.96 -7.89 8.93
C THR A 208 -1.49 -6.88 9.97
N LEU A 209 -2.12 -5.70 10.04
CA LEU A 209 -1.80 -4.69 11.04
C LEU A 209 -2.01 -5.21 12.47
N ARG A 210 -3.12 -5.92 12.73
CA ARG A 210 -3.36 -6.55 14.03
C ARG A 210 -2.28 -7.58 14.38
N LYS A 211 -1.83 -8.40 13.44
CA LYS A 211 -0.75 -9.37 13.70
C LYS A 211 0.54 -8.70 14.17
N LYS A 212 0.72 -7.41 13.89
CA LYS A 212 1.92 -6.64 14.26
C LYS A 212 1.77 -5.88 15.57
N ILE A 213 0.53 -5.49 15.95
CA ILE A 213 0.30 -4.64 17.12
C ILE A 213 -0.48 -5.31 18.26
N GLU A 214 -1.14 -6.44 18.00
CA GLU A 214 -1.94 -7.14 19.01
C GLU A 214 -1.20 -8.38 19.52
N SER A 215 -1.22 -8.59 20.81
CA SER A 215 -0.73 -9.85 21.41
C SER A 215 -1.61 -11.04 21.04
N ASP A 216 -2.93 -10.82 20.86
CA ASP A 216 -3.87 -11.79 20.31
C ASP A 216 -4.74 -11.11 19.23
N PRO A 217 -4.41 -11.31 17.93
CA PRO A 217 -5.16 -10.73 16.82
C PRO A 217 -6.64 -11.15 16.73
N ALA A 218 -7.01 -12.29 17.37
CA ALA A 218 -8.40 -12.76 17.41
C ALA A 218 -9.23 -11.98 18.45
N HIS A 219 -8.59 -11.48 19.50
CA HIS A 219 -9.20 -10.68 20.57
C HIS A 219 -8.49 -9.31 20.67
N PRO A 220 -8.62 -8.44 19.66
CA PRO A 220 -7.84 -7.22 19.54
C PRO A 220 -8.17 -6.22 20.64
N ARG A 221 -7.13 -5.66 21.28
CA ARG A 221 -7.22 -4.62 22.29
C ARG A 221 -7.22 -3.23 21.67
N TYR A 222 -6.37 -3.00 20.66
CA TYR A 222 -6.18 -1.71 20.00
C TYR A 222 -7.14 -1.51 18.84
N ILE A 223 -7.09 -2.35 17.79
CA ILE A 223 -7.95 -2.19 16.59
C ILE A 223 -9.17 -3.10 16.68
N GLN A 224 -10.27 -2.57 17.21
CA GLN A 224 -11.52 -3.31 17.37
C GLN A 224 -12.41 -3.22 16.13
N PRO A 225 -12.94 -4.37 15.63
CA PRO A 225 -13.92 -4.36 14.57
C PRO A 225 -15.30 -4.00 15.10
N HIS A 226 -16.01 -3.15 14.38
CA HIS A 226 -17.44 -2.95 14.51
C HIS A 226 -18.13 -3.62 13.33
N VAL A 227 -18.68 -4.82 13.55
CA VAL A 227 -19.21 -5.69 12.51
C VAL A 227 -20.22 -4.94 11.63
N GLY A 228 -20.01 -4.98 10.31
CA GLY A 228 -20.85 -4.30 9.32
C GLY A 228 -20.65 -2.78 9.22
N ILE A 229 -19.91 -2.14 10.14
CA ILE A 229 -19.72 -0.69 10.22
C ILE A 229 -18.31 -0.28 9.84
N GLY A 230 -17.29 -0.76 10.58
CA GLY A 230 -15.91 -0.32 10.38
C GLY A 230 -14.98 -0.75 11.51
N TYR A 231 -14.01 0.10 11.83
CA TYR A 231 -12.96 -0.15 12.81
C TYR A 231 -12.76 1.04 13.74
N ARG A 232 -12.29 0.76 14.95
CA ARG A 232 -11.93 1.76 15.95
C ARG A 232 -10.58 1.42 16.59
N LEU A 233 -9.68 2.38 16.69
CA LEU A 233 -8.54 2.29 17.60
C LEU A 233 -9.01 2.71 18.98
N VAL A 234 -8.78 1.87 19.98
CA VAL A 234 -9.16 2.13 21.38
C VAL A 234 -7.93 2.55 22.15
N THR A 235 -8.02 3.69 22.85
CA THR A 235 -6.96 4.13 23.74
C THR A 235 -6.89 3.21 24.96
N GLN A 236 -5.67 2.82 25.32
CA GLN A 236 -5.37 2.05 26.52
C GLN A 236 -4.90 3.04 27.60
N GLY A 237 -5.51 3.02 28.75
CA GLY A 237 -5.14 3.86 29.88
C GLY A 237 -3.91 3.38 30.65
#